data_30ab48688321c4a8a999accf1ff5d035
#
_entry.id   30ab48688321c4a8a999accf1ff5d035
#
_cell.length_a   1.000
_cell.length_b   1.000
_cell.length_c   1.000
_cell.angle_alpha   90.00
_cell.angle_beta   90.00
_cell.angle_gamma   90.00
#
_symmetry.space_group_name_H-M   'P 1'
#
loop_
_entity.id
_entity.type
_entity.pdbx_description
1 polymer ?
#
loop_
_entity_poly.entity_id
_entity_poly.type
_entity_poly.pdbx_seq_one_letter_code
_entity_poly.pdbx_strand_id
1 'polypeptide(L)'
;MIMVKAFVSSKVGNIIIGTLIFLLMFICAKLVLWRHENRPNFARLRSDDSAAPPPILVFWHEHLFCFGIVLPAGCAALQSPHADGRILDIPTRLYGVSPVWGSSNRQALSSLRALAGETKRGKICVITPDGPRGPARTLSAGPVSLSQLTGASIIPVAWSTGRMWRARSWDRLRVPKPFTRGLIKWGEPIILPRTKDKQELEAQRLLVETRLSALTKKCDS
;
A
#
# COMPACT_ATOMS: atom_id res chain seq x y z
N MET A 1 8.84 25.20 21.16
CA MET A 1 9.23 23.92 20.51
C MET A 1 8.81 22.68 21.29
N ILE A 2 8.95 22.62 22.62
CA ILE A 2 8.55 21.48 23.48
C ILE A 2 7.02 21.27 23.50
N MET A 3 6.20 22.33 23.63
CA MET A 3 4.74 22.23 23.61
C MET A 3 4.18 21.67 22.29
N VAL A 4 4.76 22.03 21.14
CA VAL A 4 4.34 21.51 19.84
C VAL A 4 4.64 20.02 19.72
N LYS A 5 5.80 19.56 20.20
CA LYS A 5 6.15 18.13 20.24
C LYS A 5 5.21 17.35 21.16
N ALA A 6 4.88 17.89 22.33
CA ALA A 6 3.95 17.28 23.27
C ALA A 6 2.52 17.21 22.70
N PHE A 7 2.06 18.24 22.00
CA PHE A 7 0.77 18.24 21.31
C PHE A 7 0.72 17.20 20.19
N VAL A 8 1.74 17.16 19.32
CA VAL A 8 1.84 16.21 18.21
C VAL A 8 1.89 14.74 18.70
N SER A 9 2.42 14.50 19.90
CA SER A 9 2.45 13.16 20.49
C SER A 9 1.21 12.81 21.31
N SER A 10 0.31 13.77 21.55
CA SER A 10 -0.94 13.56 22.31
C SER A 10 -1.98 12.82 21.45
N LYS A 11 -2.91 12.11 22.11
CA LYS A 11 -4.05 11.46 21.44
C LYS A 11 -4.89 12.45 20.63
N VAL A 12 -5.17 13.60 21.20
CA VAL A 12 -5.95 14.68 20.56
C VAL A 12 -5.19 15.28 19.39
N GLY A 13 -3.89 15.56 19.56
CA GLY A 13 -3.04 16.06 18.48
C GLY A 13 -2.98 15.11 17.29
N ASN A 14 -2.82 13.81 17.55
CA ASN A 14 -2.83 12.81 16.50
C ASN A 14 -4.16 12.74 15.73
N ILE A 15 -5.30 12.88 16.43
CA ILE A 15 -6.63 12.91 15.79
C ILE A 15 -6.74 14.14 14.89
N ILE A 16 -6.42 15.33 15.41
CA ILE A 16 -6.52 16.58 14.66
C ILE A 16 -5.60 16.55 13.43
N ILE A 17 -4.33 16.22 13.60
CA ILE A 17 -3.36 16.16 12.51
C ILE A 17 -3.74 15.09 11.49
N GLY A 18 -4.11 13.89 11.95
CA GLY A 18 -4.56 12.81 11.08
C GLY A 18 -5.80 13.20 10.27
N THR A 19 -6.77 13.90 10.87
CA THR A 19 -7.95 14.39 10.17
C THR A 19 -7.60 15.45 9.12
N LEU A 20 -6.71 16.40 9.45
CA LEU A 20 -6.23 17.40 8.48
C LEU A 20 -5.49 16.76 7.32
N ILE A 21 -4.64 15.76 7.58
CA ILE A 21 -3.97 14.99 6.54
C ILE A 21 -4.99 14.25 5.68
N PHE A 22 -5.98 13.59 6.29
CA PHE A 22 -7.07 12.94 5.54
C PHE A 22 -7.79 13.92 4.62
N LEU A 23 -8.19 15.09 5.14
CA LEU A 23 -8.89 16.11 4.34
C LEU A 23 -8.02 16.59 3.18
N LEU A 24 -6.73 16.85 3.43
CA LEU A 24 -5.80 17.25 2.38
C LEU A 24 -5.68 16.16 1.31
N MET A 25 -5.44 14.91 1.70
CA MET A 25 -5.33 13.77 0.79
C MET A 25 -6.63 13.58 0.00
N PHE A 26 -7.77 13.64 0.68
CA PHE A 26 -9.09 13.47 0.08
C PHE A 26 -9.39 14.56 -0.95
N ILE A 27 -9.21 15.84 -0.58
CA ILE A 27 -9.46 16.99 -1.47
C ILE A 27 -8.53 16.93 -2.68
N CYS A 28 -7.22 16.79 -2.47
CA CYS A 28 -6.26 16.71 -3.58
C CYS A 28 -6.58 15.56 -4.53
N ALA A 29 -6.94 14.42 -3.99
CA ALA A 29 -7.25 13.25 -4.80
C ALA A 29 -8.61 13.35 -5.51
N LYS A 30 -9.63 13.97 -4.91
CA LYS A 30 -10.95 14.22 -5.54
C LYS A 30 -10.91 15.27 -6.64
N LEU A 31 -9.96 16.20 -6.60
CA LEU A 31 -9.77 17.23 -7.64
C LEU A 31 -8.95 16.72 -8.85
N VAL A 32 -8.65 15.42 -8.91
CA VAL A 32 -8.00 14.78 -10.06
C VAL A 32 -9.03 13.97 -10.84
N LEU A 33 -8.99 14.06 -12.16
CA LEU A 33 -9.79 13.24 -13.06
C LEU A 33 -9.09 11.90 -13.28
N TRP A 34 -9.49 10.90 -12.50
CA TRP A 34 -8.86 9.58 -12.53
C TRP A 34 -9.43 8.68 -13.62
N ARG A 35 -8.52 8.01 -14.34
CA ARG A 35 -8.80 6.90 -15.23
C ARG A 35 -8.13 5.64 -14.67
N HIS A 36 -8.81 4.51 -14.75
CA HIS A 36 -8.25 3.21 -14.40
C HIS A 36 -7.94 2.40 -15.66
N GLU A 37 -6.79 1.77 -15.69
CA GLU A 37 -6.43 0.78 -16.70
C GLU A 37 -6.23 -0.58 -16.04
N ASN A 38 -6.87 -1.62 -16.62
CA ASN A 38 -6.83 -3.02 -16.17
C ASN A 38 -7.29 -3.22 -14.71
N ARG A 39 -8.31 -2.46 -14.28
CA ARG A 39 -8.82 -2.58 -12.91
C ARG A 39 -9.47 -3.94 -12.69
N PRO A 40 -9.01 -4.73 -11.70
CA PRO A 40 -9.63 -6.02 -11.38
C PRO A 40 -11.07 -5.86 -10.89
N ASN A 41 -11.89 -6.88 -11.11
CA ASN A 41 -13.20 -6.96 -10.47
C ASN A 41 -13.04 -7.45 -9.02
N PHE A 42 -12.86 -6.53 -8.09
CA PHE A 42 -12.63 -6.84 -6.69
C PHE A 42 -13.82 -7.50 -5.99
N ALA A 43 -15.04 -7.29 -6.47
CA ALA A 43 -16.22 -7.97 -5.93
C ALA A 43 -16.12 -9.47 -6.19
N ARG A 44 -15.76 -9.87 -7.43
CA ARG A 44 -15.55 -11.28 -7.80
C ARG A 44 -14.36 -11.91 -7.06
N LEU A 45 -13.29 -11.14 -6.84
CA LEU A 45 -12.09 -11.63 -6.15
C LEU A 45 -12.29 -11.82 -4.63
N ARG A 46 -13.40 -11.35 -4.09
CA ARG A 46 -13.79 -11.47 -2.67
C ARG A 46 -14.96 -12.40 -2.45
N SER A 47 -15.59 -12.90 -3.51
CA SER A 47 -16.74 -13.80 -3.36
C SER A 47 -16.30 -15.15 -2.78
N ASP A 48 -17.15 -15.73 -1.95
CA ASP A 48 -16.93 -17.07 -1.39
C ASP A 48 -16.85 -18.16 -2.48
N ASP A 49 -17.38 -17.88 -3.67
CA ASP A 49 -17.26 -18.74 -4.86
C ASP A 49 -15.87 -18.65 -5.52
N SER A 50 -15.00 -17.75 -5.05
CA SER A 50 -13.63 -17.67 -5.56
C SER A 50 -12.78 -18.82 -5.00
N ALA A 51 -12.33 -19.72 -5.85
CA ALA A 51 -11.42 -20.81 -5.48
C ALA A 51 -10.03 -20.31 -5.02
N ALA A 52 -9.73 -19.03 -5.22
CA ALA A 52 -8.46 -18.44 -4.88
C ALA A 52 -8.61 -17.38 -3.75
N PRO A 53 -7.64 -17.27 -2.84
CA PRO A 53 -7.65 -16.25 -1.80
C PRO A 53 -7.58 -14.83 -2.39
N PRO A 54 -8.14 -13.80 -1.69
CA PRO A 54 -8.04 -12.41 -2.10
C PRO A 54 -6.60 -11.99 -2.37
N PRO A 55 -6.34 -11.18 -3.41
CA PRO A 55 -4.98 -10.82 -3.80
C PRO A 55 -4.31 -9.90 -2.79
N ILE A 56 -2.99 -9.84 -2.87
CA ILE A 56 -2.14 -8.88 -2.18
C ILE A 56 -1.86 -7.72 -3.14
N LEU A 57 -2.26 -6.50 -2.78
CA LEU A 57 -1.92 -5.32 -3.55
C LEU A 57 -0.57 -4.77 -3.10
N VAL A 58 0.29 -4.44 -4.06
CA VAL A 58 1.60 -3.85 -3.78
C VAL A 58 1.79 -2.59 -4.60
N PHE A 59 2.29 -1.54 -3.97
CA PHE A 59 2.69 -0.30 -4.63
C PHE A 59 3.83 0.36 -3.85
N TRP A 60 4.69 1.13 -4.53
CA TRP A 60 5.79 1.82 -3.88
C TRP A 60 5.30 2.88 -2.89
N HIS A 61 6.05 3.12 -1.83
CA HIS A 61 5.73 4.11 -0.79
C HIS A 61 5.51 5.51 -1.37
N GLU A 62 6.18 5.86 -2.46
CA GLU A 62 5.97 7.12 -3.19
C GLU A 62 4.51 7.36 -3.63
N HIS A 63 3.71 6.31 -3.78
CA HIS A 63 2.30 6.38 -4.19
C HIS A 63 1.32 6.50 -3.02
N LEU A 64 1.80 6.54 -1.79
CA LEU A 64 0.97 6.41 -0.59
C LEU A 64 -0.08 7.53 -0.45
N PHE A 65 0.20 8.74 -0.95
CA PHE A 65 -0.70 9.89 -0.82
C PHE A 65 -2.10 9.63 -1.38
N CYS A 66 -2.23 8.89 -2.48
CA CYS A 66 -3.52 8.59 -3.12
C CYS A 66 -4.10 7.21 -2.78
N PHE A 67 -3.55 6.50 -1.77
CA PHE A 67 -3.95 5.13 -1.49
C PHE A 67 -5.45 4.98 -1.25
N GLY A 68 -6.10 5.93 -0.60
CA GLY A 68 -7.52 5.87 -0.28
C GLY A 68 -8.46 5.92 -1.50
N ILE A 69 -7.98 6.45 -2.65
CA ILE A 69 -8.73 6.41 -3.92
C ILE A 69 -8.38 5.16 -4.72
N VAL A 70 -7.13 4.73 -4.62
CA VAL A 70 -6.62 3.57 -5.37
C VAL A 70 -7.20 2.28 -4.80
N LEU A 71 -7.23 2.15 -3.47
CA LEU A 71 -7.61 0.89 -2.83
C LEU A 71 -9.13 0.66 -2.85
N PRO A 72 -9.56 -0.58 -3.04
CA PRO A 72 -10.95 -0.96 -2.79
C PRO A 72 -11.27 -0.89 -1.29
N ALA A 73 -12.49 -0.52 -0.93
CA ALA A 73 -12.91 -0.48 0.47
C ALA A 73 -12.77 -1.85 1.16
N GLY A 74 -12.54 -1.86 2.47
CA GLY A 74 -12.44 -3.09 3.25
C GLY A 74 -11.11 -3.85 3.09
N CYS A 75 -10.04 -3.18 2.67
CA CYS A 75 -8.69 -3.73 2.67
C CYS A 75 -8.09 -3.78 4.08
N ALA A 76 -7.04 -4.59 4.25
CA ALA A 76 -6.15 -4.58 5.41
C ALA A 76 -4.75 -4.12 4.98
N ALA A 77 -4.19 -3.12 5.63
CA ALA A 77 -2.89 -2.58 5.27
C ALA A 77 -1.87 -2.73 6.41
N LEU A 78 -0.65 -3.15 6.06
CA LEU A 78 0.46 -3.15 7.01
C LEU A 78 0.83 -1.71 7.34
N GLN A 79 0.83 -1.37 8.62
CA GLN A 79 1.12 -0.03 9.11
C GLN A 79 2.20 -0.04 10.18
N SER A 80 3.14 0.90 10.09
CA SER A 80 4.21 1.04 11.06
C SER A 80 3.68 1.47 12.43
N PRO A 81 4.14 0.85 13.55
CA PRO A 81 3.76 1.28 14.89
C PRO A 81 4.47 2.56 15.34
N HIS A 82 5.40 3.10 14.56
CA HIS A 82 6.11 4.34 14.86
C HIS A 82 5.24 5.58 14.61
N ALA A 83 5.73 6.76 15.04
CA ALA A 83 4.99 8.01 14.99
C ALA A 83 4.36 8.32 13.62
N ASP A 84 5.10 8.11 12.55
CA ASP A 84 4.64 8.35 11.17
C ASP A 84 3.44 7.47 10.80
N GLY A 85 3.48 6.18 11.20
CA GLY A 85 2.37 5.27 11.00
C GLY A 85 1.16 5.66 11.86
N ARG A 86 1.36 6.09 13.11
CA ARG A 86 0.25 6.50 14.00
C ARG A 86 -0.49 7.73 13.48
N ILE A 87 0.19 8.67 12.86
CA ILE A 87 -0.44 9.83 12.22
C ILE A 87 -1.36 9.39 11.08
N LEU A 88 -0.98 8.33 10.34
CA LEU A 88 -1.78 7.79 9.24
C LEU A 88 -2.92 6.87 9.69
N ASP A 89 -3.06 6.55 10.99
CA ASP A 89 -4.15 5.68 11.49
C ASP A 89 -5.53 6.25 11.16
N ILE A 90 -5.73 7.55 11.40
CA ILE A 90 -7.01 8.22 11.11
C ILE A 90 -7.33 8.21 9.62
N PRO A 91 -6.44 8.68 8.71
CA PRO A 91 -6.68 8.57 7.27
C PRO A 91 -6.97 7.13 6.81
N THR A 92 -6.21 6.16 7.30
CA THR A 92 -6.38 4.75 6.94
C THR A 92 -7.77 4.24 7.28
N ARG A 93 -8.26 4.50 8.50
CA ARG A 93 -9.61 4.10 8.95
C ARG A 93 -10.72 4.84 8.23
N LEU A 94 -10.56 6.15 8.00
CA LEU A 94 -11.56 6.96 7.29
C LEU A 94 -11.72 6.53 5.83
N TYR A 95 -10.66 5.96 5.20
CA TYR A 95 -10.75 5.30 3.89
C TYR A 95 -11.30 3.87 3.95
N GLY A 96 -11.73 3.39 5.11
CA GLY A 96 -12.27 2.04 5.29
C GLY A 96 -11.22 0.92 5.19
N VAL A 97 -9.96 1.26 5.44
CA VAL A 97 -8.85 0.31 5.47
C VAL A 97 -8.55 -0.07 6.92
N SER A 98 -8.42 -1.37 7.20
CA SER A 98 -8.07 -1.89 8.52
C SER A 98 -6.55 -1.88 8.72
N PRO A 99 -5.99 -1.11 9.66
CA PRO A 99 -4.56 -1.13 9.91
C PRO A 99 -4.16 -2.42 10.63
N VAL A 100 -3.15 -3.09 10.12
CA VAL A 100 -2.44 -4.19 10.77
C VAL A 100 -1.08 -3.67 11.23
N TRP A 101 -0.91 -3.54 12.54
CA TRP A 101 0.29 -2.96 13.11
C TRP A 101 1.47 -3.93 13.04
N GLY A 102 2.60 -3.44 12.51
CA GLY A 102 3.81 -4.23 12.44
C GLY A 102 4.99 -3.50 11.84
N SER A 103 6.17 -4.06 12.08
CA SER A 103 7.42 -3.54 11.51
C SER A 103 8.20 -4.65 10.81
N SER A 104 9.09 -4.26 9.89
CA SER A 104 9.96 -5.16 9.13
C SER A 104 11.05 -5.86 9.95
N ASN A 105 11.15 -5.57 11.27
CA ASN A 105 12.18 -6.12 12.15
C ASN A 105 11.63 -7.27 13.04
N ARG A 106 11.81 -7.18 14.35
CA ARG A 106 11.48 -8.24 15.34
C ARG A 106 10.02 -8.74 15.33
N GLN A 107 9.08 -7.94 14.78
CA GLN A 107 7.65 -8.27 14.69
C GLN A 107 7.20 -8.65 13.26
N ALA A 108 8.12 -8.84 12.32
CA ALA A 108 7.77 -9.13 10.93
C ALA A 108 6.89 -10.38 10.78
N LEU A 109 7.24 -11.46 11.48
CA LEU A 109 6.48 -12.71 11.43
C LEU A 109 5.08 -12.59 12.03
N SER A 110 4.92 -11.87 13.14
CA SER A 110 3.60 -11.64 13.75
C SER A 110 2.71 -10.79 12.87
N SER A 111 3.27 -9.77 12.23
CA SER A 111 2.55 -8.91 11.29
C SER A 111 2.11 -9.67 10.03
N LEU A 112 2.98 -10.52 9.48
CA LEU A 112 2.64 -11.38 8.34
C LEU A 112 1.54 -12.39 8.70
N ARG A 113 1.59 -12.98 9.90
CA ARG A 113 0.52 -13.87 10.39
C ARG A 113 -0.81 -13.12 10.56
N ALA A 114 -0.76 -11.90 11.06
CA ALA A 114 -1.96 -11.06 11.20
C ALA A 114 -2.56 -10.73 9.82
N LEU A 115 -1.74 -10.33 8.84
CA LEU A 115 -2.19 -10.12 7.46
C LEU A 115 -2.75 -11.40 6.83
N ALA A 116 -2.10 -12.55 7.04
CA ALA A 116 -2.61 -13.83 6.57
C ALA A 116 -3.97 -14.17 7.20
N GLY A 117 -4.19 -13.79 8.47
CA GLY A 117 -5.49 -13.88 9.12
C GLY A 117 -6.55 -13.00 8.45
N GLU A 118 -6.21 -11.78 8.04
CA GLU A 118 -7.12 -10.90 7.30
C GLU A 118 -7.43 -11.44 5.90
N THR A 119 -6.44 -12.04 5.20
CA THR A 119 -6.67 -12.72 3.93
C THR A 119 -7.67 -13.87 4.06
N LYS A 120 -7.54 -14.68 5.12
CA LYS A 120 -8.50 -15.77 5.43
C LYS A 120 -9.91 -15.26 5.73
N ARG A 121 -10.06 -14.00 6.19
CA ARG A 121 -11.36 -13.34 6.38
C ARG A 121 -11.92 -12.69 5.10
N GLY A 122 -11.34 -12.99 3.93
CA GLY A 122 -11.77 -12.44 2.65
C GLY A 122 -11.28 -11.02 2.37
N LYS A 123 -10.34 -10.47 3.16
CA LYS A 123 -9.83 -9.11 2.92
C LYS A 123 -8.64 -9.12 1.97
N ILE A 124 -8.62 -8.13 1.09
CA ILE A 124 -7.46 -7.81 0.27
C ILE A 124 -6.39 -7.17 1.16
N CYS A 125 -5.20 -7.76 1.19
CA CYS A 125 -4.08 -7.19 1.92
C CYS A 125 -3.28 -6.21 1.07
N VAL A 126 -2.75 -5.17 1.71
CA VAL A 126 -2.00 -4.09 1.05
C VAL A 126 -0.65 -3.92 1.71
N ILE A 127 0.40 -3.90 0.92
CA ILE A 127 1.78 -3.72 1.41
C ILE A 127 2.51 -2.71 0.53
N THR A 128 3.16 -1.72 1.16
CA THR A 128 4.22 -0.90 0.55
C THR A 128 5.55 -1.59 0.77
N PRO A 129 6.10 -2.26 -0.27
CA PRO A 129 7.16 -3.24 -0.07
C PRO A 129 8.53 -2.64 0.24
N ASP A 130 8.74 -1.37 -0.06
CA ASP A 130 9.95 -0.62 0.30
C ASP A 130 9.91 -0.09 1.74
N GLY A 131 8.76 -0.25 2.43
CA GLY A 131 8.61 0.09 3.84
C GLY A 131 8.83 1.57 4.16
N PRO A 132 8.71 1.95 5.45
CA PRO A 132 8.76 3.37 5.86
C PRO A 132 10.18 3.96 5.89
N ARG A 133 11.21 3.15 5.75
CA ARG A 133 12.62 3.56 5.82
C ARG A 133 13.38 3.41 4.51
N GLY A 134 12.75 2.81 3.49
CA GLY A 134 13.40 2.50 2.24
C GLY A 134 14.49 1.41 2.30
N PRO A 135 15.35 1.32 1.32
CA PRO A 135 15.51 2.26 0.22
C PRO A 135 14.34 2.25 -0.78
N ALA A 136 14.11 3.41 -1.41
CA ALA A 136 13.01 3.57 -2.35
C ALA A 136 13.07 2.54 -3.49
N ARG A 137 11.90 1.99 -3.83
CA ARG A 137 11.72 1.02 -4.92
C ARG A 137 12.57 -0.25 -4.78
N THR A 138 12.87 -0.65 -3.55
CA THR A 138 13.48 -1.95 -3.24
C THR A 138 12.48 -2.81 -2.49
N LEU A 139 12.13 -3.95 -3.07
CA LEU A 139 11.07 -4.80 -2.54
C LEU A 139 11.59 -5.69 -1.42
N SER A 140 11.00 -5.55 -0.22
CA SER A 140 11.26 -6.46 0.90
C SER A 140 10.62 -7.83 0.69
N ALA A 141 11.04 -8.82 1.44
CA ALA A 141 10.48 -10.18 1.37
C ALA A 141 8.99 -10.27 1.79
N GLY A 142 8.43 -9.25 2.42
CA GLY A 142 7.08 -9.26 3.00
C GLY A 142 5.96 -9.74 2.07
N PRO A 143 5.79 -9.14 0.88
CA PRO A 143 4.76 -9.55 -0.07
C PRO A 143 4.89 -11.00 -0.54
N VAL A 144 6.11 -11.45 -0.84
CA VAL A 144 6.38 -12.84 -1.25
C VAL A 144 6.08 -13.79 -0.10
N SER A 145 6.53 -13.47 1.12
CA SER A 145 6.26 -14.29 2.30
C SER A 145 4.75 -14.41 2.60
N LEU A 146 3.99 -13.33 2.42
CA LEU A 146 2.53 -13.36 2.59
C LEU A 146 1.88 -14.23 1.50
N SER A 147 2.32 -14.11 0.25
CA SER A 147 1.87 -14.97 -0.86
C SER A 147 2.16 -16.44 -0.59
N GLN A 148 3.36 -16.78 -0.11
CA GLN A 148 3.73 -18.15 0.27
C GLN A 148 2.84 -18.72 1.40
N LEU A 149 2.48 -17.87 2.38
CA LEU A 149 1.62 -18.29 3.50
C LEU A 149 0.16 -18.51 3.09
N THR A 150 -0.35 -17.68 2.19
CA THR A 150 -1.78 -17.62 1.87
C THR A 150 -2.16 -18.26 0.56
N GLY A 151 -1.21 -18.39 -0.39
CA GLY A 151 -1.48 -18.75 -1.78
C GLY A 151 -2.08 -17.60 -2.60
N ALA A 152 -2.17 -16.40 -2.02
CA ALA A 152 -2.72 -15.22 -2.69
C ALA A 152 -1.77 -14.73 -3.81
N SER A 153 -2.33 -14.34 -4.96
CA SER A 153 -1.59 -13.66 -6.02
C SER A 153 -1.20 -12.24 -5.59
N ILE A 154 -0.15 -11.71 -6.20
CA ILE A 154 0.29 -10.33 -5.97
C ILE A 154 -0.12 -9.48 -7.18
N ILE A 155 -0.82 -8.37 -6.93
CA ILE A 155 -1.20 -7.42 -7.99
C ILE A 155 -0.42 -6.12 -7.77
N PRO A 156 0.51 -5.78 -8.66
CA PRO A 156 1.18 -4.49 -8.67
C PRO A 156 0.20 -3.35 -9.01
N VAL A 157 0.33 -2.21 -8.34
CA VAL A 157 -0.46 -1.01 -8.60
C VAL A 157 0.45 0.21 -8.68
N ALA A 158 0.18 1.09 -9.63
CA ALA A 158 0.86 2.37 -9.73
C ALA A 158 -0.12 3.46 -10.14
N TRP A 159 0.16 4.70 -9.74
CA TRP A 159 -0.56 5.85 -10.27
C TRP A 159 0.40 6.97 -10.70
N SER A 160 -0.04 7.77 -11.63
CA SER A 160 0.65 8.99 -12.04
C SER A 160 -0.35 10.09 -12.38
N THR A 161 0.10 11.32 -12.43
CA THR A 161 -0.71 12.48 -12.86
C THR A 161 0.10 13.41 -13.75
N GLY A 162 -0.55 14.08 -14.67
CA GLY A 162 0.12 15.01 -15.59
C GLY A 162 0.86 16.14 -14.87
N ARG A 163 0.45 16.51 -13.64
CA ARG A 163 1.13 17.48 -12.79
C ARG A 163 1.12 17.00 -11.34
N MET A 164 2.31 16.95 -10.72
CA MET A 164 2.46 16.53 -9.31
C MET A 164 3.59 17.29 -8.64
N TRP A 165 3.52 17.37 -7.31
CA TRP A 165 4.66 17.68 -6.48
C TRP A 165 5.35 16.40 -6.06
N ARG A 166 6.66 16.45 -5.86
CA ARG A 166 7.45 15.36 -5.26
C ARG A 166 8.12 15.89 -4.00
N ALA A 167 7.89 15.21 -2.88
CA ALA A 167 8.55 15.57 -1.64
C ALA A 167 10.07 15.37 -1.73
N ARG A 168 10.81 16.07 -0.86
CA ARG A 168 12.27 15.88 -0.70
C ARG A 168 12.60 14.79 0.33
N SER A 169 11.66 13.86 0.55
CA SER A 169 11.81 12.68 1.40
C SER A 169 12.56 11.55 0.67
N TRP A 170 12.98 10.52 1.42
CA TRP A 170 13.68 9.35 0.88
C TRP A 170 12.85 8.64 -0.22
N ASP A 171 11.51 8.58 -0.06
CA ASP A 171 10.55 7.96 -0.98
C ASP A 171 10.11 8.88 -2.12
N ARG A 172 10.44 10.17 -2.07
CA ARG A 172 9.97 11.19 -3.03
C ARG A 172 8.45 11.15 -3.21
N LEU A 173 7.71 11.10 -2.09
CA LEU A 173 6.26 11.03 -2.04
C LEU A 173 5.60 11.91 -3.11
N ARG A 174 4.73 11.31 -3.89
CA ARG A 174 3.98 11.96 -4.97
C ARG A 174 2.72 12.60 -4.41
N VAL A 175 2.52 13.87 -4.68
CA VAL A 175 1.31 14.61 -4.32
C VAL A 175 0.71 15.18 -5.60
N PRO A 176 -0.49 14.77 -6.02
CA PRO A 176 -1.10 15.26 -7.26
C PRO A 176 -1.45 16.74 -7.12
N LYS A 177 -1.25 17.50 -8.18
CA LYS A 177 -1.78 18.86 -8.24
C LYS A 177 -3.28 18.81 -8.57
N PRO A 178 -4.08 19.73 -8.00
CA PRO A 178 -5.50 19.83 -8.32
C PRO A 178 -5.73 20.06 -9.83
N PHE A 179 -6.92 19.68 -10.30
CA PHE A 179 -7.39 19.91 -11.66
C PHE A 179 -6.45 19.34 -12.74
N THR A 180 -5.92 18.16 -12.50
CA THR A 180 -5.11 17.40 -13.44
C THR A 180 -5.76 16.07 -13.79
N ARG A 181 -5.29 15.44 -14.86
CA ARG A 181 -5.67 14.06 -15.22
C ARG A 181 -4.74 13.11 -14.50
N GLY A 182 -5.30 12.04 -13.94
CA GLY A 182 -4.60 10.98 -13.26
C GLY A 182 -4.89 9.63 -13.87
N LEU A 183 -3.90 8.77 -13.85
CA LEU A 183 -3.95 7.40 -14.33
C LEU A 183 -3.58 6.46 -13.19
N ILE A 184 -4.42 5.42 -12.98
CA ILE A 184 -4.14 4.30 -12.08
C ILE A 184 -4.02 3.06 -12.95
N LYS A 185 -2.84 2.46 -12.96
CA LYS A 185 -2.57 1.21 -13.68
C LYS A 185 -2.53 0.03 -12.71
N TRP A 186 -3.22 -1.03 -13.09
CA TRP A 186 -3.22 -2.30 -12.38
C TRP A 186 -2.42 -3.31 -13.20
N GLY A 187 -1.45 -3.96 -12.57
CA GLY A 187 -0.69 -5.02 -13.20
C GLY A 187 -1.44 -6.34 -13.20
N GLU A 188 -0.98 -7.27 -14.04
CA GLU A 188 -1.49 -8.63 -14.06
C GLU A 188 -1.18 -9.33 -12.72
N PRO A 189 -2.08 -10.20 -12.24
CA PRO A 189 -1.82 -11.01 -11.05
C PRO A 189 -0.58 -11.88 -11.22
N ILE A 190 0.33 -11.80 -10.27
CA ILE A 190 1.54 -12.61 -10.20
C ILE A 190 1.26 -13.77 -9.25
N ILE A 191 1.16 -14.97 -9.80
CA ILE A 191 1.00 -16.21 -9.03
C ILE A 191 2.39 -16.77 -8.76
N LEU A 192 2.73 -16.94 -7.49
CA LEU A 192 4.03 -17.45 -7.06
C LEU A 192 3.90 -18.92 -6.64
N PRO A 193 4.66 -19.84 -7.24
CA PRO A 193 4.69 -21.23 -6.79
C PRO A 193 5.22 -21.32 -5.37
N ARG A 194 4.68 -22.23 -4.57
CA ARG A 194 5.15 -22.46 -3.20
C ARG A 194 6.54 -23.08 -3.22
N THR A 195 7.45 -22.52 -2.44
CA THR A 195 8.80 -23.02 -2.29
C THR A 195 9.35 -22.76 -0.89
N LYS A 196 10.35 -23.55 -0.51
CA LYS A 196 11.18 -23.29 0.68
C LYS A 196 12.64 -22.98 0.29
N ASP A 197 12.94 -23.06 -1.01
CA ASP A 197 14.25 -22.74 -1.52
C ASP A 197 14.51 -21.23 -1.46
N LYS A 198 15.64 -20.84 -0.87
CA LYS A 198 15.99 -19.42 -0.68
C LYS A 198 16.30 -18.71 -2.00
N GLN A 199 16.87 -19.42 -2.97
CA GLN A 199 17.20 -18.84 -4.27
C GLN A 199 15.93 -18.59 -5.07
N GLU A 200 14.97 -19.53 -5.04
CA GLU A 200 13.65 -19.34 -5.66
C GLU A 200 12.87 -18.21 -5.00
N LEU A 201 12.89 -18.10 -3.66
CA LEU A 201 12.24 -16.99 -2.95
C LEU A 201 12.83 -15.64 -3.35
N GLU A 202 14.15 -15.56 -3.53
CA GLU A 202 14.81 -14.34 -4.00
C GLU A 202 14.49 -14.04 -5.46
N ALA A 203 14.44 -15.06 -6.33
CA ALA A 203 14.01 -14.90 -7.71
C ALA A 203 12.56 -14.39 -7.82
N GLN A 204 11.66 -14.91 -6.98
CA GLN A 204 10.28 -14.43 -6.87
C GLN A 204 10.20 -12.98 -6.39
N ARG A 205 11.03 -12.61 -5.40
CA ARG A 205 11.12 -11.23 -4.92
C ARG A 205 11.54 -10.28 -6.05
N LEU A 206 12.59 -10.62 -6.78
CA LEU A 206 13.08 -9.85 -7.92
C LEU A 206 12.05 -9.77 -9.06
N LEU A 207 11.31 -10.84 -9.31
CA LEU A 207 10.21 -10.84 -10.29
C LEU A 207 9.15 -9.80 -9.93
N VAL A 208 8.68 -9.79 -8.68
CA VAL A 208 7.66 -8.82 -8.22
C VAL A 208 8.19 -7.40 -8.28
N GLU A 209 9.44 -7.17 -7.83
CA GLU A 209 10.12 -5.87 -7.90
C GLU A 209 10.20 -5.35 -9.34
N THR A 210 10.63 -6.19 -10.27
CA THR A 210 10.75 -5.86 -11.69
C THR A 210 9.39 -5.52 -12.30
N ARG A 211 8.36 -6.30 -12.01
CA ARG A 211 7.00 -6.07 -12.51
C ARG A 211 6.40 -4.77 -11.97
N LEU A 212 6.57 -4.51 -10.67
CA LEU A 212 6.08 -3.26 -10.04
C LEU A 212 6.83 -2.03 -10.59
N SER A 213 8.16 -2.13 -10.74
CA SER A 213 8.98 -1.05 -11.31
C SER A 213 8.64 -0.77 -12.77
N ALA A 214 8.45 -1.81 -13.57
CA ALA A 214 8.03 -1.68 -14.98
C ALA A 214 6.64 -1.05 -15.11
N LEU A 215 5.69 -1.45 -14.24
CA LEU A 215 4.35 -0.85 -14.20
C LEU A 215 4.41 0.63 -13.83
N THR A 216 5.22 0.98 -12.83
CA THR A 216 5.42 2.37 -12.40
C THR A 216 5.98 3.22 -13.55
N LYS A 217 7.00 2.72 -14.24
CA LYS A 217 7.58 3.41 -15.41
C LYS A 217 6.54 3.60 -16.53
N LYS A 218 5.76 2.57 -16.85
CA LYS A 218 4.66 2.65 -17.84
C LYS A 218 3.53 3.57 -17.41
N CYS A 219 3.35 3.82 -16.12
CA CYS A 219 2.35 4.75 -15.61
C CYS A 219 2.83 6.21 -15.68
N ASP A 220 4.14 6.42 -15.65
CA ASP A 220 4.79 7.74 -15.73
C ASP A 220 4.99 8.22 -17.19
N SER A 221 4.96 7.33 -18.18
CA SER A 221 5.01 7.65 -19.61
C SER A 221 3.65 8.08 -20.14
#